data_fa2285c3d988d7ba4cbe89848ac17ee6
#
_entry.id   fa2285c3d988d7ba4cbe89848ac17ee6
#
_cell.length_a   1.000
_cell.length_b   1.000
_cell.length_c   1.000
_cell.angle_alpha   90.00
_cell.angle_beta   90.00
_cell.angle_gamma   90.00
#
_symmetry.space_group_name_H-M   'P 1'
#
loop_
_entity.id
_entity.type
_entity.pdbx_description
1 polymer ?
#
loop_
_entity_poly.entity_id
_entity_poly.type
_entity_poly.pdbx_seq_one_letter_code
_entity_poly.pdbx_strand_id
1 'polypeptide(L)'
;KGLIVLSSPGASGLSTSFDVVVSSADRLLRDFVSIEDAAAPPREIQNVKPVRYDARANTSPVDALREALREYPAGIVTRDLRDKELALELVKQADENKLVVISLRAGDAIEAVTRLLGIGIPPELLARTLLGSLSQRLVRKLCPKCREEFEPPPEMLQRLKKTKEELPTLKRAGETGCRVCAGTAYFGRTAIFELASGEMLRRYVAKKADPKVLAQAAAKDGMRPLREEGMRLVLDGTTAMDEMQRVFTAKSGG
;
A
#
# COMPACT_ATOMS: atom_id res chain seq x y z
N LYS A 1 9.18 -10.82 -13.04
CA LYS A 1 9.96 -11.43 -11.96
C LYS A 1 10.38 -10.37 -10.94
N GLY A 2 10.53 -10.76 -9.67
CA GLY A 2 10.90 -9.88 -8.57
C GLY A 2 9.80 -9.75 -7.53
N LEU A 3 10.01 -8.88 -6.55
CA LEU A 3 9.15 -8.67 -5.39
C LEU A 3 8.33 -7.38 -5.53
N ILE A 4 7.02 -7.49 -5.38
CA ILE A 4 6.11 -6.36 -5.20
C ILE A 4 5.57 -6.39 -3.78
N VAL A 5 5.69 -5.29 -3.06
CA VAL A 5 5.21 -5.13 -1.70
C VAL A 5 4.01 -4.19 -1.71
N LEU A 6 2.88 -4.63 -1.18
CA LEU A 6 1.72 -3.76 -0.94
C LEU A 6 1.56 -3.52 0.55
N SER A 7 1.27 -2.29 0.91
CA SER A 7 1.10 -1.94 2.32
C SER A 7 -0.02 -0.94 2.56
N SER A 8 -0.57 -0.99 3.74
CA SER A 8 -1.45 0.05 4.28
C SER A 8 -1.57 -0.09 5.79
N PRO A 9 -1.97 0.96 6.51
CA PRO A 9 -2.53 0.81 7.85
C PRO A 9 -3.84 0.01 7.78
N GLY A 10 -4.31 -0.50 8.90
CA GLY A 10 -5.54 -1.29 8.98
C GLY A 10 -6.75 -0.60 8.33
N ALA A 11 -7.67 -1.38 7.78
CA ALA A 11 -8.95 -0.94 7.20
C ALA A 11 -8.83 0.08 6.03
N SER A 12 -7.74 0.07 5.30
CA SER A 12 -7.45 1.03 4.22
C SER A 12 -7.60 0.45 2.80
N GLY A 13 -8.35 -0.65 2.64
CA GLY A 13 -8.63 -1.23 1.31
C GLY A 13 -7.51 -2.07 0.71
N LEU A 14 -6.51 -2.48 1.49
CA LEU A 14 -5.34 -3.23 1.04
C LEU A 14 -5.71 -4.51 0.27
N SER A 15 -6.68 -5.26 0.76
CA SER A 15 -7.12 -6.50 0.10
C SER A 15 -7.64 -6.27 -1.32
N THR A 16 -8.39 -5.18 -1.54
CA THR A 16 -8.89 -4.85 -2.88
C THR A 16 -7.74 -4.49 -3.83
N SER A 17 -6.80 -3.67 -3.36
CA SER A 17 -5.64 -3.32 -4.19
C SER A 17 -4.72 -4.51 -4.44
N PHE A 18 -4.58 -5.40 -3.47
CA PHE A 18 -3.87 -6.66 -3.65
C PHE A 18 -4.50 -7.50 -4.78
N ASP A 19 -5.83 -7.68 -4.73
CA ASP A 19 -6.55 -8.43 -5.75
C ASP A 19 -6.39 -7.80 -7.15
N VAL A 20 -6.45 -6.46 -7.23
CA VAL A 20 -6.24 -5.73 -8.50
C VAL A 20 -4.82 -5.94 -9.03
N VAL A 21 -3.79 -5.79 -8.19
CA VAL A 21 -2.39 -5.98 -8.60
C VAL A 21 -2.14 -7.41 -9.07
N VAL A 22 -2.59 -8.42 -8.30
CA VAL A 22 -2.46 -9.81 -8.69
C VAL A 22 -3.27 -10.12 -9.96
N SER A 23 -4.46 -9.55 -10.10
CA SER A 23 -5.30 -9.71 -11.30
C SER A 23 -4.71 -9.06 -12.54
N SER A 24 -3.82 -8.08 -12.39
CA SER A 24 -3.11 -7.45 -13.50
C SER A 24 -1.88 -8.23 -13.96
N ALA A 25 -1.46 -9.26 -13.19
CA ALA A 25 -0.39 -10.15 -13.61
C ALA A 25 -0.87 -11.14 -14.69
N ASP A 26 0.08 -11.69 -15.45
CA ASP A 26 -0.18 -12.65 -16.53
C ASP A 26 -0.48 -14.06 -15.98
N ARG A 27 -1.53 -14.16 -15.17
CA ARG A 27 -1.99 -15.40 -14.52
C ARG A 27 -2.87 -16.29 -15.41
N LEU A 28 -3.16 -15.86 -16.62
CA LEU A 28 -3.88 -16.68 -17.61
C LEU A 28 -2.94 -17.61 -18.37
N LEU A 29 -1.68 -17.20 -18.55
CA LEU A 29 -0.66 -17.96 -19.27
C LEU A 29 0.41 -18.55 -18.33
N ARG A 30 0.36 -18.23 -17.05
CA ARG A 30 1.36 -18.66 -16.05
C ARG A 30 0.67 -19.09 -14.76
N ASP A 31 1.18 -20.15 -14.15
CA ASP A 31 0.65 -20.68 -12.91
C ASP A 31 1.02 -19.79 -11.71
N PHE A 32 0.01 -19.41 -10.96
CA PHE A 32 0.13 -18.63 -9.73
C PHE A 32 -0.41 -19.42 -8.54
N VAL A 33 0.26 -19.31 -7.41
CA VAL A 33 -0.16 -19.90 -6.14
C VAL A 33 -0.30 -18.82 -5.07
N SER A 34 -1.27 -18.98 -4.17
CA SER A 34 -1.38 -18.17 -2.97
C SER A 34 -1.08 -19.00 -1.72
N ILE A 35 -0.25 -18.45 -0.82
CA ILE A 35 0.01 -19.04 0.50
C ILE A 35 -0.92 -18.35 1.48
N GLU A 36 -1.85 -19.11 2.09
CA GLU A 36 -2.95 -18.56 2.87
C GLU A 36 -3.07 -19.24 4.24
N ASP A 37 -3.33 -18.43 5.27
CA ASP A 37 -3.71 -18.92 6.59
C ASP A 37 -5.15 -19.46 6.52
N ALA A 38 -5.36 -20.73 6.89
CA ALA A 38 -6.66 -21.36 6.92
C ALA A 38 -7.63 -20.70 7.93
N ALA A 39 -7.11 -20.00 8.94
CA ALA A 39 -7.90 -19.22 9.88
C ALA A 39 -8.43 -17.90 9.28
N ALA A 40 -7.86 -17.42 8.18
CA ALA A 40 -8.33 -16.24 7.48
C ALA A 40 -9.54 -16.55 6.59
N PRO A 41 -10.50 -15.61 6.45
CA PRO A 41 -11.58 -15.78 5.49
C PRO A 41 -11.06 -16.06 4.08
N PRO A 42 -11.58 -17.07 3.37
CA PRO A 42 -11.16 -17.38 2.01
C PRO A 42 -11.42 -16.19 1.10
N ARG A 43 -10.44 -15.88 0.26
CA ARG A 43 -10.56 -14.80 -0.72
C ARG A 43 -9.92 -15.25 -2.03
N GLU A 44 -10.74 -15.82 -2.87
CA GLU A 44 -10.31 -16.39 -4.14
C GLU A 44 -9.93 -15.30 -5.14
N ILE A 45 -8.85 -15.54 -5.85
CA ILE A 45 -8.45 -14.79 -7.05
C ILE A 45 -8.49 -15.77 -8.22
N GLN A 46 -9.19 -15.41 -9.26
CA GLN A 46 -9.31 -16.26 -10.45
C GLN A 46 -7.93 -16.65 -10.99
N ASN A 47 -7.74 -17.94 -11.32
CA ASN A 47 -6.48 -18.51 -11.81
C ASN A 47 -5.28 -18.34 -10.86
N VAL A 48 -5.53 -18.32 -9.55
CA VAL A 48 -4.51 -18.42 -8.51
C VAL A 48 -4.89 -19.60 -7.62
N LYS A 49 -4.05 -20.64 -7.56
CA LYS A 49 -4.30 -21.84 -6.75
C LYS A 49 -3.98 -21.57 -5.29
N PRO A 50 -4.95 -21.69 -4.35
CA PRO A 50 -4.66 -21.52 -2.93
C PRO A 50 -3.96 -22.77 -2.35
N VAL A 51 -2.90 -22.56 -1.60
CA VAL A 51 -2.24 -23.53 -0.74
C VAL A 51 -2.35 -23.02 0.69
N ARG A 52 -3.09 -23.72 1.54
CA ARG A 52 -3.44 -23.28 2.88
C ARG A 52 -2.61 -23.99 3.94
N TYR A 53 -2.18 -23.25 4.92
CA TYR A 53 -1.58 -23.76 6.13
C TYR A 53 -2.48 -23.49 7.33
N ASP A 54 -2.42 -24.36 8.34
CA ASP A 54 -3.07 -24.17 9.62
C ASP A 54 -2.04 -24.26 10.74
N ALA A 55 -1.70 -23.12 11.31
CA ALA A 55 -0.75 -23.03 12.41
C ALA A 55 -1.21 -23.82 13.65
N ARG A 56 -2.53 -24.07 13.82
CA ARG A 56 -3.08 -24.87 14.90
C ARG A 56 -2.90 -26.37 14.65
N ALA A 57 -2.82 -26.78 13.37
CA ALA A 57 -2.60 -28.16 12.96
C ALA A 57 -1.13 -28.47 12.70
N ASN A 58 -0.20 -27.66 13.23
CA ASN A 58 1.25 -27.79 13.04
C ASN A 58 1.74 -27.70 11.58
N THR A 59 0.98 -27.11 10.69
CA THR A 59 1.44 -26.84 9.31
C THR A 59 2.04 -25.44 9.26
N SER A 60 3.33 -25.34 8.95
CA SER A 60 3.98 -24.03 8.87
C SER A 60 3.70 -23.34 7.52
N PRO A 61 3.69 -22.01 7.46
CA PRO A 61 3.57 -21.30 6.18
C PRO A 61 4.72 -21.61 5.21
N VAL A 62 5.90 -21.95 5.73
CA VAL A 62 7.05 -22.35 4.90
C VAL A 62 6.84 -23.73 4.30
N ASP A 63 6.22 -24.67 5.00
CA ASP A 63 5.90 -25.99 4.46
C ASP A 63 4.85 -25.90 3.36
N ALA A 64 3.83 -25.05 3.52
CA ALA A 64 2.88 -24.74 2.47
C ALA A 64 3.55 -24.12 1.23
N LEU A 65 4.53 -23.24 1.42
CA LEU A 65 5.32 -22.71 0.32
C LEU A 65 6.13 -23.83 -0.37
N ARG A 66 6.79 -24.70 0.37
CA ARG A 66 7.56 -25.84 -0.18
C ARG A 66 6.66 -26.78 -0.99
N GLU A 67 5.46 -27.04 -0.50
CA GLU A 67 4.45 -27.82 -1.25
C GLU A 67 4.07 -27.12 -2.56
N ALA A 68 3.74 -25.84 -2.50
CA ALA A 68 3.40 -25.03 -3.66
C ALA A 68 4.51 -25.02 -4.73
N LEU A 69 5.77 -24.97 -4.29
CA LEU A 69 6.94 -24.94 -5.18
C LEU A 69 7.15 -26.23 -6.00
N ARG A 70 6.57 -27.36 -5.59
CA ARG A 70 6.65 -28.62 -6.35
C ARG A 70 5.97 -28.54 -7.71
N GLU A 71 5.04 -27.62 -7.86
CA GLU A 71 4.33 -27.38 -9.13
C GLU A 71 5.03 -26.33 -10.02
N TYR A 72 6.20 -25.83 -9.61
CA TYR A 72 6.99 -24.83 -10.35
C TYR A 72 6.21 -23.56 -10.73
N PRO A 73 5.47 -22.94 -9.81
CA PRO A 73 4.68 -21.75 -10.14
C PRO A 73 5.57 -20.60 -10.62
N ALA A 74 5.06 -19.82 -11.57
CA ALA A 74 5.70 -18.61 -12.06
C ALA A 74 5.46 -17.40 -11.14
N GLY A 75 4.37 -17.45 -10.36
CA GLY A 75 4.01 -16.41 -9.40
C GLY A 75 3.58 -16.95 -8.04
N ILE A 76 3.96 -16.26 -6.99
CA ILE A 76 3.61 -16.60 -5.61
C ILE A 76 3.06 -15.35 -4.95
N VAL A 77 1.90 -15.49 -4.31
CA VAL A 77 1.26 -14.36 -3.64
C VAL A 77 0.92 -14.72 -2.19
N THR A 78 1.03 -13.76 -1.28
CA THR A 78 0.58 -13.93 0.11
C THR A 78 0.09 -12.62 0.70
N ARG A 79 -1.00 -12.72 1.46
CA ARG A 79 -1.60 -11.58 2.16
C ARG A 79 -1.16 -11.56 3.62
N ASP A 80 -1.09 -10.32 4.17
CA ASP A 80 -0.83 -10.06 5.60
C ASP A 80 0.40 -10.82 6.13
N LEU A 81 1.51 -10.71 5.39
CA LEU A 81 2.77 -11.38 5.72
C LEU A 81 3.26 -10.96 7.11
N ARG A 82 3.42 -11.92 8.01
CA ARG A 82 3.90 -11.74 9.38
C ARG A 82 5.06 -12.66 9.72
N ASP A 83 5.08 -13.84 9.09
CA ASP A 83 6.09 -14.85 9.34
C ASP A 83 7.42 -14.47 8.72
N LYS A 84 8.48 -14.49 9.54
CA LYS A 84 9.84 -14.09 9.15
C LYS A 84 10.48 -15.10 8.19
N GLU A 85 10.29 -16.39 8.44
CA GLU A 85 10.89 -17.44 7.62
C GLU A 85 10.23 -17.48 6.25
N LEU A 86 8.89 -17.38 6.23
CA LEU A 86 8.16 -17.26 4.97
C LEU A 86 8.61 -16.02 4.18
N ALA A 87 8.79 -14.88 4.84
CA ALA A 87 9.25 -13.66 4.19
C ALA A 87 10.60 -13.85 3.51
N LEU A 88 11.56 -14.48 4.20
CA LEU A 88 12.88 -14.74 3.64
C LEU A 88 12.82 -15.71 2.44
N GLU A 89 12.07 -16.80 2.56
CA GLU A 89 11.91 -17.75 1.47
C GLU A 89 11.21 -17.14 0.25
N LEU A 90 10.18 -16.34 0.45
CA LEU A 90 9.51 -15.61 -0.63
C LEU A 90 10.46 -14.66 -1.39
N VAL A 91 11.32 -13.93 -0.66
CA VAL A 91 12.31 -13.04 -1.31
C VAL A 91 13.36 -13.84 -2.08
N LYS A 92 13.77 -15.02 -1.59
CA LYS A 92 14.62 -15.95 -2.36
C LYS A 92 13.93 -16.43 -3.64
N GLN A 93 12.64 -16.75 -3.59
CA GLN A 93 11.88 -17.14 -4.78
C GLN A 93 11.77 -15.99 -5.80
N ALA A 94 11.69 -14.73 -5.33
CA ALA A 94 11.76 -13.57 -6.23
C ALA A 94 13.14 -13.44 -6.92
N ASP A 95 14.21 -13.82 -6.25
CA ASP A 95 15.58 -13.89 -6.81
C ASP A 95 15.71 -15.02 -7.85
N GLU A 96 15.02 -16.14 -7.64
CA GLU A 96 14.95 -17.28 -8.53
C GLU A 96 14.00 -17.10 -9.73
N ASN A 97 13.75 -15.87 -10.15
CA ASN A 97 12.95 -15.50 -11.32
C ASN A 97 11.43 -15.64 -11.21
N LYS A 98 10.86 -15.80 -10.04
CA LYS A 98 9.41 -15.77 -9.84
C LYS A 98 8.89 -14.35 -9.63
N LEU A 99 7.63 -14.11 -9.92
CA LEU A 99 6.92 -12.91 -9.48
C LEU A 99 6.33 -13.16 -8.09
N VAL A 100 6.81 -12.41 -7.10
CA VAL A 100 6.30 -12.51 -5.74
C VAL A 100 5.53 -11.24 -5.39
N VAL A 101 4.28 -11.39 -4.96
CA VAL A 101 3.44 -10.28 -4.49
C VAL A 101 3.06 -10.53 -3.03
N ILE A 102 3.48 -9.64 -2.16
CA ILE A 102 3.17 -9.73 -0.74
C ILE A 102 2.39 -8.50 -0.27
N SER A 103 1.57 -8.68 0.75
CA SER A 103 1.04 -7.53 1.49
C SER A 103 1.42 -7.60 2.95
N LEU A 104 1.62 -6.44 3.56
CA LEU A 104 1.92 -6.28 4.98
C LEU A 104 1.34 -4.97 5.53
N ARG A 105 1.25 -4.85 6.84
CA ARG A 105 0.80 -3.60 7.47
C ARG A 105 1.98 -2.65 7.62
N ALA A 106 1.86 -1.46 7.05
CA ALA A 106 2.79 -0.35 7.24
C ALA A 106 2.09 0.98 6.97
N GLY A 107 2.61 2.06 7.52
CA GLY A 107 2.05 3.40 7.37
C GLY A 107 2.35 4.05 6.03
N ASP A 108 3.46 3.64 5.38
CA ASP A 108 3.90 4.12 4.08
C ASP A 108 4.79 3.08 3.36
N ALA A 109 5.20 3.37 2.13
CA ALA A 109 5.96 2.44 1.29
C ALA A 109 7.40 2.23 1.80
N ILE A 110 7.99 3.22 2.43
CA ILE A 110 9.35 3.13 3.01
C ILE A 110 9.33 2.33 4.30
N GLU A 111 8.31 2.53 5.15
CA GLU A 111 8.14 1.70 6.34
C GLU A 111 7.96 0.23 5.97
N ALA A 112 7.24 -0.09 4.89
CA ALA A 112 7.12 -1.47 4.41
C ALA A 112 8.48 -2.08 4.05
N VAL A 113 9.34 -1.36 3.34
CA VAL A 113 10.69 -1.80 3.01
C VAL A 113 11.55 -1.95 4.27
N THR A 114 11.49 -0.99 5.19
CA THR A 114 12.27 -1.05 6.43
C THR A 114 11.82 -2.17 7.38
N ARG A 115 10.52 -2.52 7.38
CA ARG A 115 10.03 -3.70 8.11
C ARG A 115 10.63 -4.99 7.56
N LEU A 116 10.71 -5.15 6.25
CA LEU A 116 11.36 -6.31 5.63
C LEU A 116 12.85 -6.41 6.01
N LEU A 117 13.57 -5.28 6.01
CA LEU A 117 14.95 -5.24 6.52
C LEU A 117 15.03 -5.57 8.02
N GLY A 118 14.05 -5.09 8.80
CA GLY A 118 13.97 -5.28 10.26
C GLY A 118 13.75 -6.75 10.67
N ILE A 119 13.01 -7.51 9.90
CA ILE A 119 12.79 -8.94 10.15
C ILE A 119 13.99 -9.81 9.70
N GLY A 120 15.03 -9.20 9.13
CA GLY A 120 16.32 -9.86 8.84
C GLY A 120 16.50 -10.33 7.40
N ILE A 121 15.71 -9.81 6.44
CA ILE A 121 15.99 -10.05 5.02
C ILE A 121 17.31 -9.37 4.67
N PRO A 122 18.27 -10.08 4.01
CA PRO A 122 19.53 -9.50 3.61
C PRO A 122 19.32 -8.27 2.70
N PRO A 123 19.93 -7.11 3.01
CA PRO A 123 19.68 -5.87 2.26
C PRO A 123 19.97 -5.99 0.77
N GLU A 124 21.03 -6.68 0.41
CA GLU A 124 21.43 -6.88 -0.99
C GLU A 124 20.42 -7.78 -1.74
N LEU A 125 19.89 -8.81 -1.07
CA LEU A 125 18.86 -9.67 -1.63
C LEU A 125 17.56 -8.90 -1.86
N LEU A 126 17.13 -8.11 -0.86
CA LEU A 126 15.94 -7.25 -1.00
C LEU A 126 16.13 -6.23 -2.12
N ALA A 127 17.30 -5.57 -2.18
CA ALA A 127 17.59 -4.55 -3.18
C ALA A 127 17.52 -5.07 -4.62
N ARG A 128 18.04 -6.27 -4.89
CA ARG A 128 18.04 -6.81 -6.26
C ARG A 128 16.71 -7.41 -6.67
N THR A 129 15.88 -7.81 -5.71
CA THR A 129 14.56 -8.40 -5.99
C THR A 129 13.42 -7.38 -6.00
N LEU A 130 13.53 -6.26 -5.26
CA LEU A 130 12.48 -5.28 -5.10
C LEU A 130 12.15 -4.56 -6.41
N LEU A 131 10.97 -4.82 -6.95
CA LEU A 131 10.39 -4.07 -8.08
C LEU A 131 9.76 -2.76 -7.60
N GLY A 132 9.06 -2.81 -6.48
CA GLY A 132 8.46 -1.66 -5.86
C GLY A 132 7.70 -1.98 -4.59
N SER A 133 7.53 -0.94 -3.77
CA SER A 133 6.68 -0.94 -2.58
C SER A 133 5.56 0.08 -2.79
N LEU A 134 4.32 -0.40 -2.82
CA LEU A 134 3.13 0.42 -2.98
C LEU A 134 2.41 0.53 -1.64
N SER A 135 2.23 1.74 -1.16
CA SER A 135 1.39 2.01 0.02
C SER A 135 0.14 2.77 -0.37
N GLN A 136 -0.94 2.53 0.39
CA GLN A 136 -2.20 3.21 0.15
C GLN A 136 -2.92 3.62 1.42
N ARG A 137 -3.78 4.64 1.27
CA ARG A 137 -4.80 5.00 2.26
C ARG A 137 -6.11 5.33 1.58
N LEU A 138 -7.22 5.08 2.26
CA LEU A 138 -8.54 5.52 1.83
C LEU A 138 -8.87 6.87 2.46
N VAL A 139 -9.36 7.78 1.64
CA VAL A 139 -9.90 9.08 2.04
C VAL A 139 -11.37 9.16 1.61
N ARG A 140 -12.20 9.79 2.44
CA ARG A 140 -13.61 10.04 2.12
C ARG A 140 -13.70 11.15 1.09
N LYS A 141 -14.60 11.02 0.12
CA LYS A 141 -14.92 12.07 -0.83
C LYS A 141 -15.96 13.01 -0.25
N LEU A 142 -15.80 14.31 -0.48
CA LEU A 142 -16.81 15.29 -0.14
C LEU A 142 -18.13 14.97 -0.85
N CYS A 143 -19.24 15.15 -0.14
CA CYS A 143 -20.56 14.97 -0.75
C CYS A 143 -20.79 16.05 -1.83
N PRO A 144 -21.09 15.67 -3.07
CA PRO A 144 -21.25 16.64 -4.15
C PRO A 144 -22.45 17.55 -3.96
N LYS A 145 -23.41 17.20 -3.09
CA LYS A 145 -24.65 17.93 -2.85
C LYS A 145 -24.57 18.98 -1.73
N CYS A 146 -23.72 18.76 -0.72
CA CYS A 146 -23.62 19.64 0.45
C CYS A 146 -22.20 20.10 0.78
N ARG A 147 -21.22 19.85 -0.10
CA ARG A 147 -19.91 20.47 0.05
C ARG A 147 -20.02 21.99 -0.14
N GLU A 148 -19.24 22.71 0.62
CA GLU A 148 -19.22 24.17 0.61
C GLU A 148 -17.90 24.70 0.06
N GLU A 149 -17.98 25.84 -0.62
CA GLU A 149 -16.79 26.61 -1.00
C GLU A 149 -16.47 27.63 0.08
N PHE A 150 -15.20 27.83 0.37
CA PHE A 150 -14.75 28.85 1.31
C PHE A 150 -13.42 29.45 0.86
N GLU A 151 -13.16 30.68 1.28
CA GLU A 151 -11.86 31.32 1.07
C GLU A 151 -10.85 30.75 2.06
N PRO A 152 -9.74 30.13 1.59
CA PRO A 152 -8.74 29.59 2.49
C PRO A 152 -8.02 30.71 3.23
N PRO A 153 -7.83 30.59 4.57
CA PRO A 153 -7.08 31.57 5.34
C PRO A 153 -5.60 31.59 4.91
N PRO A 154 -4.89 32.72 5.13
CA PRO A 154 -3.48 32.88 4.71
C PRO A 154 -2.55 31.76 5.19
N GLU A 155 -2.73 31.26 6.41
CA GLU A 155 -1.94 30.16 6.96
C GLU A 155 -2.14 28.84 6.16
N MET A 156 -3.34 28.60 5.67
CA MET A 156 -3.64 27.43 4.85
C MET A 156 -3.01 27.57 3.47
N LEU A 157 -3.11 28.73 2.85
CA LEU A 157 -2.45 29.06 1.58
C LEU A 157 -0.94 28.86 1.67
N GLN A 158 -0.32 29.32 2.75
CA GLN A 158 1.10 29.14 3.00
C GLN A 158 1.50 27.66 3.11
N ARG A 159 0.70 26.84 3.82
CA ARG A 159 0.92 25.38 3.90
C ARG A 159 0.77 24.68 2.56
N LEU A 160 -0.12 25.18 1.71
CA LEU A 160 -0.36 24.68 0.35
C LEU A 160 0.64 25.22 -0.66
N LYS A 161 1.50 26.18 -0.25
CA LYS A 161 2.43 26.90 -1.13
C LYS A 161 1.71 27.56 -2.32
N LYS A 162 0.56 28.20 -2.03
CA LYS A 162 -0.31 28.88 -3.00
C LYS A 162 -0.56 30.30 -2.57
N THR A 163 -0.82 31.18 -3.55
CA THR A 163 -1.31 32.53 -3.32
C THR A 163 -2.85 32.56 -3.39
N LYS A 164 -3.45 33.64 -2.94
CA LYS A 164 -4.92 33.82 -3.00
C LYS A 164 -5.41 33.88 -4.45
N GLU A 165 -4.61 34.42 -5.36
CA GLU A 165 -4.89 34.48 -6.80
C GLU A 165 -4.86 33.11 -7.46
N GLU A 166 -3.94 32.25 -7.06
CA GLU A 166 -3.84 30.86 -7.56
C GLU A 166 -4.91 29.93 -7.00
N LEU A 167 -5.38 30.21 -5.76
CA LEU A 167 -6.35 29.37 -5.05
C LEU A 167 -7.35 30.25 -4.30
N PRO A 168 -8.29 30.88 -5.02
CA PRO A 168 -9.27 31.79 -4.42
C PRO A 168 -10.27 31.08 -3.53
N THR A 169 -10.61 29.81 -3.83
CA THR A 169 -11.54 29.01 -3.05
C THR A 169 -11.06 27.58 -2.89
N LEU A 170 -11.43 26.96 -1.79
CA LEU A 170 -11.32 25.53 -1.50
C LEU A 170 -12.68 24.95 -1.14
N LYS A 171 -12.78 23.60 -1.17
CA LYS A 171 -14.01 22.91 -0.77
C LYS A 171 -13.83 22.25 0.61
N ARG A 172 -14.88 22.35 1.42
CA ARG A 172 -14.98 21.71 2.74
C ARG A 172 -16.25 20.89 2.88
N ALA A 173 -16.29 20.07 3.92
CA ALA A 173 -17.50 19.38 4.33
C ALA A 173 -18.55 20.38 4.83
N GLY A 174 -19.80 20.25 4.38
CA GLY A 174 -20.88 21.05 4.91
C GLY A 174 -21.18 20.69 6.38
N GLU A 175 -21.55 21.68 7.17
CA GLU A 175 -21.69 21.54 8.63
C GLU A 175 -22.68 20.43 9.05
N THR A 176 -23.82 20.32 8.40
CA THR A 176 -24.90 19.40 8.78
C THR A 176 -25.03 18.18 7.87
N GLY A 177 -24.31 18.18 6.75
CA GLY A 177 -24.49 17.18 5.70
C GLY A 177 -25.88 17.28 5.00
N CYS A 178 -26.29 16.22 4.31
CA CYS A 178 -27.58 16.16 3.62
C CYS A 178 -28.12 14.73 3.56
N ARG A 179 -29.32 14.54 3.00
CA ARG A 179 -29.93 13.20 2.84
C ARG A 179 -29.08 12.26 1.99
N VAL A 180 -28.37 12.76 0.96
CA VAL A 180 -27.51 11.94 0.08
C VAL A 180 -26.34 11.32 0.83
N CYS A 181 -25.74 12.04 1.75
CA CYS A 181 -24.62 11.56 2.57
C CYS A 181 -25.04 11.08 3.96
N ALA A 182 -26.34 10.98 4.24
CA ALA A 182 -26.89 10.61 5.54
C ALA A 182 -26.30 11.45 6.70
N GLY A 183 -26.18 12.77 6.50
CA GLY A 183 -25.69 13.71 7.51
C GLY A 183 -24.16 13.73 7.71
N THR A 184 -23.39 12.91 6.97
CA THR A 184 -21.94 12.78 7.22
C THR A 184 -21.09 13.81 6.47
N ALA A 185 -21.68 14.58 5.53
CA ALA A 185 -21.03 15.49 4.60
C ALA A 185 -20.01 14.82 3.64
N TYR A 186 -19.86 13.48 3.70
CA TYR A 186 -19.00 12.70 2.82
C TYR A 186 -19.79 11.62 2.09
N PHE A 187 -19.43 11.34 0.83
CA PHE A 187 -20.10 10.32 0.02
C PHE A 187 -19.08 9.52 -0.81
N GLY A 188 -18.94 8.25 -0.44
CA GLY A 188 -17.96 7.35 -1.04
C GLY A 188 -16.51 7.61 -0.55
N ARG A 189 -15.60 6.83 -1.08
CA ARG A 189 -14.17 6.86 -0.76
C ARG A 189 -13.34 6.80 -2.04
N THR A 190 -12.13 7.31 -1.97
CA THR A 190 -11.09 7.11 -2.99
C THR A 190 -9.79 6.72 -2.32
N ALA A 191 -8.88 6.12 -3.08
CA ALA A 191 -7.55 5.79 -2.56
C ALA A 191 -6.54 6.85 -2.99
N ILE A 192 -5.56 7.09 -2.12
CA ILE A 192 -4.30 7.75 -2.43
C ILE A 192 -3.20 6.71 -2.36
N PHE A 193 -2.22 6.83 -3.25
CA PHE A 193 -1.15 5.87 -3.41
C PHE A 193 0.22 6.54 -3.30
N GLU A 194 1.19 5.76 -2.82
CA GLU A 194 2.60 6.11 -2.80
C GLU A 194 3.37 4.90 -3.33
N LEU A 195 4.13 5.07 -4.39
CA LEU A 195 4.94 4.00 -4.99
C LEU A 195 6.42 4.33 -4.84
N ALA A 196 7.11 3.58 -4.01
CA ALA A 196 8.56 3.59 -3.88
C ALA A 196 9.17 2.52 -4.78
N SER A 197 9.86 2.94 -5.83
CA SER A 197 10.55 2.07 -6.80
C SER A 197 11.75 2.82 -7.38
N GLY A 198 12.60 2.13 -8.11
CA GLY A 198 13.68 2.76 -8.85
C GLY A 198 15.07 2.34 -8.38
N GLU A 199 16.08 2.81 -9.12
CA GLU A 199 17.46 2.39 -8.93
C GLU A 199 18.09 3.00 -7.68
N MET A 200 17.83 4.29 -7.44
CA MET A 200 18.37 4.98 -6.27
C MET A 200 17.85 4.34 -4.98
N LEU A 201 16.54 4.04 -4.91
CA LEU A 201 15.96 3.32 -3.78
C LEU A 201 16.69 2.00 -3.55
N ARG A 202 16.81 1.14 -4.58
CA ARG A 202 17.48 -0.16 -4.45
C ARG A 202 18.93 -0.03 -3.99
N ARG A 203 19.68 0.94 -4.53
CA ARG A 203 21.06 1.21 -4.12
C ARG A 203 21.20 1.53 -2.63
N TYR A 204 20.25 2.29 -2.07
CA TYR A 204 20.27 2.63 -0.65
C TYR A 204 19.66 1.53 0.23
N VAL A 205 18.73 0.73 -0.26
CA VAL A 205 18.27 -0.50 0.40
C VAL A 205 19.42 -1.48 0.60
N ALA A 206 20.24 -1.72 -0.43
CA ALA A 206 21.44 -2.58 -0.33
C ALA A 206 22.41 -2.13 0.77
N LYS A 207 22.48 -0.83 1.05
CA LYS A 207 23.32 -0.26 2.13
C LYS A 207 22.63 -0.23 3.49
N LYS A 208 21.41 -0.75 3.60
CA LYS A 208 20.58 -0.67 4.81
C LYS A 208 20.51 0.77 5.35
N ALA A 209 20.31 1.74 4.47
CA ALA A 209 20.27 3.15 4.84
C ALA A 209 19.05 3.46 5.73
N ASP A 210 19.15 4.54 6.50
CA ASP A 210 18.06 5.01 7.35
C ASP A 210 16.78 5.32 6.56
N PRO A 211 15.59 5.18 7.17
CA PRO A 211 14.31 5.42 6.49
C PRO A 211 14.22 6.80 5.81
N LYS A 212 14.78 7.85 6.43
CA LYS A 212 14.83 9.19 5.84
C LYS A 212 15.63 9.24 4.54
N VAL A 213 16.75 8.52 4.49
CA VAL A 213 17.61 8.43 3.30
C VAL A 213 16.93 7.62 2.22
N LEU A 214 16.24 6.52 2.59
CA LEU A 214 15.43 5.72 1.66
C LEU A 214 14.29 6.55 1.05
N ALA A 215 13.59 7.36 1.86
CA ALA A 215 12.55 8.25 1.36
C ALA A 215 13.09 9.30 0.38
N GLN A 216 14.25 9.91 0.67
CA GLN A 216 14.91 10.84 -0.23
C GLN A 216 15.36 10.17 -1.54
N ALA A 217 15.86 8.95 -1.47
CA ALA A 217 16.24 8.17 -2.64
C ALA A 217 15.02 7.86 -3.52
N ALA A 218 13.93 7.38 -2.91
CA ALA A 218 12.68 7.10 -3.61
C ALA A 218 12.07 8.37 -4.22
N ALA A 219 12.15 9.52 -3.55
CA ALA A 219 11.70 10.80 -4.10
C ALA A 219 12.51 11.22 -5.34
N LYS A 220 13.83 10.96 -5.38
CA LYS A 220 14.65 11.17 -6.58
C LYS A 220 14.28 10.24 -7.73
N ASP A 221 13.80 9.04 -7.43
CA ASP A 221 13.25 8.10 -8.40
C ASP A 221 11.78 8.42 -8.79
N GLY A 222 11.21 9.53 -8.29
CA GLY A 222 9.87 10.02 -8.65
C GLY A 222 8.75 9.62 -7.72
N MET A 223 9.03 9.04 -6.54
CA MET A 223 8.01 8.76 -5.53
C MET A 223 7.34 10.06 -5.06
N ARG A 224 6.02 10.08 -5.07
CA ARG A 224 5.22 11.13 -4.42
C ARG A 224 4.67 10.59 -3.10
N PRO A 225 4.93 11.28 -1.97
CA PRO A 225 4.41 10.88 -0.68
C PRO A 225 2.87 10.87 -0.63
N LEU A 226 2.27 9.96 0.15
CA LEU A 226 0.82 9.89 0.35
C LEU A 226 0.19 11.24 0.73
N ARG A 227 0.88 12.05 1.53
CA ARG A 227 0.40 13.39 1.91
C ARG A 227 0.29 14.32 0.72
N GLU A 228 1.23 14.28 -0.21
CA GLU A 228 1.23 15.11 -1.41
C GLU A 228 0.09 14.70 -2.35
N GLU A 229 -0.09 13.40 -2.58
CA GLU A 229 -1.22 12.89 -3.37
C GLU A 229 -2.57 13.24 -2.74
N GLY A 230 -2.68 13.16 -1.41
CA GLY A 230 -3.88 13.59 -0.71
C GLY A 230 -4.13 15.09 -0.80
N MET A 231 -3.08 15.92 -0.74
CA MET A 231 -3.22 17.37 -0.93
C MET A 231 -3.69 17.71 -2.34
N ARG A 232 -3.30 16.96 -3.36
CA ARG A 232 -3.84 17.13 -4.71
C ARG A 232 -5.35 16.93 -4.74
N LEU A 233 -5.87 15.90 -4.03
CA LEU A 233 -7.30 15.67 -3.90
C LEU A 233 -8.05 16.78 -3.11
N VAL A 234 -7.36 17.49 -2.21
CA VAL A 234 -7.92 18.67 -1.53
C VAL A 234 -8.01 19.84 -2.52
N LEU A 235 -6.96 20.08 -3.30
CA LEU A 235 -6.92 21.16 -4.27
C LEU A 235 -7.97 20.99 -5.38
N ASP A 236 -8.27 19.77 -5.82
CA ASP A 236 -9.32 19.50 -6.81
C ASP A 236 -10.73 19.43 -6.20
N GLY A 237 -10.86 19.54 -4.87
CA GLY A 237 -12.12 19.51 -4.15
C GLY A 237 -12.77 18.12 -4.08
N THR A 238 -11.99 17.04 -4.24
CA THR A 238 -12.45 15.65 -4.05
C THR A 238 -12.59 15.32 -2.58
N THR A 239 -11.67 15.82 -1.74
CA THR A 239 -11.69 15.63 -0.27
C THR A 239 -11.47 16.97 0.45
N ALA A 240 -11.47 16.94 1.79
CA ALA A 240 -11.24 18.12 2.60
C ALA A 240 -9.91 18.02 3.38
N MET A 241 -9.39 19.18 3.84
CA MET A 241 -8.20 19.25 4.66
C MET A 241 -8.37 18.47 5.99
N ASP A 242 -9.55 18.55 6.61
CA ASP A 242 -9.86 17.84 7.85
C ASP A 242 -9.81 16.31 7.68
N GLU A 243 -10.23 15.82 6.52
CA GLU A 243 -10.11 14.39 6.23
C GLU A 243 -8.64 13.97 6.09
N MET A 244 -7.81 14.80 5.48
CA MET A 244 -6.37 14.56 5.43
C MET A 244 -5.76 14.53 6.82
N GLN A 245 -6.12 15.49 7.67
CA GLN A 245 -5.68 15.51 9.06
C GLN A 245 -6.12 14.22 9.78
N ARG A 246 -7.40 13.83 9.67
CA ARG A 246 -7.93 12.60 10.27
C ARG A 246 -7.14 11.36 9.83
N VAL A 247 -6.89 11.21 8.52
CA VAL A 247 -6.23 10.01 7.96
C VAL A 247 -4.77 9.90 8.36
N PHE A 248 -4.08 11.03 8.56
CA PHE A 248 -2.65 11.03 8.90
C PHE A 248 -2.35 11.20 10.39
N THR A 249 -3.34 11.59 11.22
CA THR A 249 -3.18 11.67 12.69
C THR A 249 -3.77 10.46 13.41
N ALA A 250 -4.69 9.73 12.78
CA ALA A 250 -5.17 8.48 13.34
C ALA A 250 -3.97 7.54 13.55
N LYS A 251 -3.64 7.27 14.82
CA LYS A 251 -2.63 6.26 15.18
C LYS A 251 -3.03 4.97 14.48
N SER A 252 -2.12 4.37 13.71
CA SER A 252 -2.28 3.02 13.19
C SER A 252 -2.51 2.11 14.41
N GLY A 253 -3.77 1.76 14.68
CA GLY A 253 -4.14 0.83 15.73
C GLY A 253 -3.37 -0.46 15.50
N GLY A 254 -2.70 -0.93 16.54
CA GLY A 254 -1.86 -2.10 16.58
C GLY A 254 -2.57 -3.41 16.18
#